data_e69240de59c6f246f9fca0252406937b
#
_entry.id   e69240de59c6f246f9fca0252406937b
#
_cell.length_a   1.000
_cell.length_b   1.000
_cell.length_c   1.000
_cell.angle_alpha   90.00
_cell.angle_beta   90.00
_cell.angle_gamma   90.00
#
_symmetry.space_group_name_H-M   'P 1'
#
loop_
_entity.id
_entity.type
_entity.pdbx_description
1 polymer ?
#
loop_
_entity_poly.entity_id
_entity_poly.type
_entity_poly.pdbx_seq_one_letter_code
_entity_poly.pdbx_strand_id
1 'polypeptide(L)'
;MKEKILNFLNEGKPLLWIKGQNFHEIENIIVEGLNAFENKRYYIYEKGTTINRQNNSVEVGMGNLFTTLDELYPQGIRKVPVFLLIKDSLAEIVDENNLEYIKEIVETKMANPKYNFTLIVVDQQNTVPEDLREITSLVDDDEQKRTAEMALKKAILDITKIEKIELDLAKLEKIELDLDSIEKIVQSLKDDIKKITV
;
A
#
# COMPACT_ATOMS: atom_id res chain seq x y z
N MET A 1 -3.07 2.71 -0.10
CA MET A 1 -2.31 3.21 -1.26
C MET A 1 -2.87 4.52 -1.80
N LYS A 2 -4.10 4.59 -2.34
CA LYS A 2 -4.69 5.78 -3.00
C LYS A 2 -4.52 7.07 -2.18
N GLU A 3 -4.94 7.08 -0.93
CA GLU A 3 -4.86 8.26 -0.06
C GLU A 3 -3.42 8.75 0.14
N LYS A 4 -2.47 7.84 0.32
CA LYS A 4 -1.04 8.19 0.46
C LYS A 4 -0.49 8.86 -0.81
N ILE A 5 -0.87 8.37 -1.99
CA ILE A 5 -0.46 8.96 -3.28
C ILE A 5 -1.06 10.36 -3.45
N LEU A 6 -2.36 10.51 -3.20
CA LEU A 6 -3.03 11.81 -3.31
C LEU A 6 -2.47 12.84 -2.33
N ASN A 7 -2.19 12.44 -1.09
CA ASN A 7 -1.56 13.30 -0.09
C ASN A 7 -0.15 13.74 -0.54
N PHE A 8 0.66 12.81 -1.06
CA PHE A 8 1.98 13.14 -1.59
C PHE A 8 1.91 14.20 -2.70
N LEU A 9 1.01 14.02 -3.67
CA LEU A 9 0.85 14.96 -4.77
C LEU A 9 0.44 16.35 -4.26
N ASN A 10 -0.47 16.41 -3.29
CA ASN A 10 -0.94 17.65 -2.68
C ASN A 10 0.15 18.36 -1.84
N GLU A 11 1.03 17.61 -1.18
CA GLU A 11 2.15 18.14 -0.42
C GLU A 11 3.28 18.69 -1.31
N GLY A 12 3.24 18.41 -2.60
CA GLY A 12 4.22 18.89 -3.57
C GLY A 12 5.64 18.38 -3.35
N LYS A 13 5.78 17.19 -2.74
CA LYS A 13 7.08 16.54 -2.52
C LYS A 13 7.78 16.15 -3.83
N PRO A 14 9.13 16.09 -3.86
CA PRO A 14 9.89 15.90 -5.09
C PRO A 14 9.88 14.47 -5.65
N LEU A 15 9.93 13.45 -4.79
CA LEU A 15 10.12 12.05 -5.19
C LEU A 15 9.17 11.12 -4.43
N LEU A 16 8.34 10.42 -5.18
CA LEU A 16 7.48 9.35 -4.71
C LEU A 16 7.97 8.01 -5.27
N TRP A 17 8.13 7.03 -4.40
CA TRP A 17 8.39 5.65 -4.80
C TRP A 17 7.22 4.77 -4.40
N ILE A 18 6.62 4.10 -5.37
CA ILE A 18 5.46 3.24 -5.18
C ILE A 18 5.89 1.80 -5.49
N LYS A 19 5.82 0.94 -4.49
CA LYS A 19 5.90 -0.48 -4.71
C LYS A 19 4.51 -1.02 -5.03
N GLY A 20 4.35 -1.57 -6.23
CA GLY A 20 3.09 -2.16 -6.63
C GLY A 20 3.19 -2.94 -7.93
N GLN A 21 2.32 -3.94 -8.10
CA GLN A 21 2.30 -4.79 -9.28
C GLN A 21 1.28 -4.32 -10.33
N ASN A 22 0.26 -3.59 -9.91
CA ASN A 22 -0.80 -3.13 -10.81
C ASN A 22 -0.53 -1.71 -11.31
N PHE A 23 0.38 -1.60 -12.28
CA PHE A 23 0.73 -0.31 -12.88
C PHE A 23 -0.46 0.49 -13.40
N HIS A 24 -1.47 -0.19 -13.97
CA HIS A 24 -2.64 0.49 -14.52
C HIS A 24 -3.49 1.14 -13.43
N GLU A 25 -3.71 0.45 -12.32
CA GLU A 25 -4.43 1.00 -11.17
C GLU A 25 -3.69 2.19 -10.55
N ILE A 26 -2.37 2.04 -10.37
CA ILE A 26 -1.51 3.08 -9.82
C ILE A 26 -1.54 4.32 -10.73
N GLU A 27 -1.40 4.14 -12.03
CA GLU A 27 -1.47 5.23 -13.02
C GLU A 27 -2.83 5.95 -12.96
N ASN A 28 -3.94 5.22 -12.85
CA ASN A 28 -5.27 5.82 -12.72
C ASN A 28 -5.39 6.68 -11.45
N ILE A 29 -4.85 6.22 -10.32
CA ILE A 29 -4.83 6.99 -9.07
C ILE A 29 -4.00 8.27 -9.23
N ILE A 30 -2.82 8.18 -9.87
CA ILE A 30 -1.97 9.33 -10.15
C ILE A 30 -2.70 10.33 -11.04
N VAL A 31 -3.30 9.87 -12.14
CA VAL A 31 -4.06 10.74 -13.06
C VAL A 31 -5.21 11.44 -12.34
N GLU A 32 -5.94 10.72 -11.47
CA GLU A 32 -7.00 11.32 -10.64
C GLU A 32 -6.44 12.46 -9.76
N GLY A 33 -5.32 12.21 -9.07
CA GLY A 33 -4.67 13.23 -8.25
C GLY A 33 -4.16 14.42 -9.06
N LEU A 34 -3.63 14.16 -10.25
CA LEU A 34 -3.15 15.20 -11.15
C LEU A 34 -4.27 16.10 -11.69
N ASN A 35 -5.53 15.67 -11.66
CA ASN A 35 -6.65 16.51 -12.10
C ASN A 35 -6.85 17.76 -11.22
N ALA A 36 -6.30 17.78 -10.02
CA ALA A 36 -6.27 18.97 -9.17
C ALA A 36 -5.32 20.09 -9.69
N PHE A 37 -4.42 19.76 -10.60
CA PHE A 37 -3.42 20.70 -11.13
C PHE A 37 -3.85 21.23 -12.50
N GLU A 38 -4.02 22.54 -12.60
CA GLU A 38 -4.24 23.22 -13.87
C GLU A 38 -2.94 23.29 -14.70
N ASN A 39 -3.07 23.18 -16.02
CA ASN A 39 -1.95 23.35 -16.97
C ASN A 39 -0.72 22.46 -16.69
N LYS A 40 -0.93 21.29 -16.07
CA LYS A 40 0.14 20.32 -15.79
C LYS A 40 0.71 19.71 -17.08
N ARG A 41 1.95 19.23 -16.98
CA ARG A 41 2.56 18.32 -17.96
C ARG A 41 2.79 16.97 -17.30
N TYR A 42 2.39 15.91 -17.97
CA TYR A 42 2.52 14.55 -17.44
C TYR A 42 3.15 13.64 -18.48
N TYR A 43 4.25 13.04 -18.09
CA TYR A 43 5.03 12.12 -18.90
C TYR A 43 5.15 10.77 -18.23
N ILE A 44 5.23 9.71 -19.05
CA ILE A 44 5.54 8.36 -18.60
C ILE A 44 6.80 7.92 -19.30
N TYR A 45 7.77 7.47 -18.51
CA TYR A 45 8.94 6.78 -19.00
C TYR A 45 8.83 5.28 -18.71
N GLU A 46 8.98 4.46 -19.75
CA GLU A 46 8.96 3.01 -19.65
C GLU A 46 9.91 2.41 -20.69
N LYS A 47 10.94 1.69 -20.23
CA LYS A 47 11.88 0.90 -21.08
C LYS A 47 12.42 1.68 -22.29
N GLY A 48 13.01 2.81 -22.05
CA GLY A 48 13.62 3.65 -23.09
C GLY A 48 12.63 4.45 -23.93
N THR A 49 11.39 4.56 -23.52
CA THR A 49 10.36 5.34 -24.24
C THR A 49 9.70 6.34 -23.33
N THR A 50 9.67 7.60 -23.73
CA THR A 50 8.94 8.66 -23.05
C THR A 50 7.67 9.02 -23.79
N ILE A 51 6.55 8.96 -23.11
CA ILE A 51 5.22 9.26 -23.65
C ILE A 51 4.66 10.52 -22.96
N ASN A 52 4.30 11.51 -23.74
CA ASN A 52 3.55 12.66 -23.26
C ASN A 52 2.06 12.30 -23.16
N ARG A 53 1.53 12.29 -21.94
CA ARG A 53 0.15 11.86 -21.68
C ARG A 53 -0.91 12.90 -21.98
N GLN A 54 -0.53 14.13 -22.33
CA GLN A 54 -1.50 15.15 -22.76
C GLN A 54 -2.04 14.86 -24.19
N ASN A 55 -1.19 14.32 -25.05
CA ASN A 55 -1.53 14.01 -26.45
C ASN A 55 -1.24 12.57 -26.86
N ASN A 56 -0.78 11.73 -25.92
CA ASN A 56 -0.36 10.34 -26.13
C ASN A 56 0.71 10.17 -27.22
N SER A 57 1.59 11.16 -27.38
CA SER A 57 2.72 11.10 -28.31
C SER A 57 3.97 10.52 -27.65
N VAL A 58 4.75 9.81 -28.44
CA VAL A 58 6.12 9.43 -28.05
C VAL A 58 7.02 10.65 -28.26
N GLU A 59 7.76 11.02 -27.21
CA GLU A 59 8.71 12.15 -27.29
C GLU A 59 10.00 11.70 -27.99
N VAL A 60 10.24 12.26 -29.15
CA VAL A 60 11.44 11.96 -29.93
C VAL A 60 12.67 12.61 -29.28
N GLY A 61 13.74 11.85 -29.16
CA GLY A 61 14.99 12.32 -28.51
C GLY A 61 15.10 11.93 -27.03
N MET A 62 14.01 11.48 -26.40
CA MET A 62 13.97 10.98 -25.02
C MET A 62 14.04 9.46 -25.00
N GLY A 63 15.10 8.88 -25.61
CA GLY A 63 15.24 7.43 -25.82
C GLY A 63 15.87 6.65 -24.64
N ASN A 64 16.24 7.33 -23.54
CA ASN A 64 16.70 6.73 -22.29
C ASN A 64 16.34 7.64 -21.11
N LEU A 65 16.51 7.14 -19.90
CA LEU A 65 16.14 7.87 -18.71
C LEU A 65 16.93 9.18 -18.56
N PHE A 66 18.25 9.15 -18.82
CA PHE A 66 19.10 10.33 -18.72
C PHE A 66 18.61 11.46 -19.62
N THR A 67 18.44 11.19 -20.91
CA THR A 67 17.94 12.21 -21.86
C THR A 67 16.54 12.69 -21.52
N THR A 68 15.69 11.84 -20.97
CA THR A 68 14.36 12.23 -20.50
C THR A 68 14.44 13.20 -19.33
N LEU A 69 15.27 12.91 -18.34
CA LEU A 69 15.50 13.78 -17.20
C LEU A 69 16.10 15.13 -17.64
N ASP A 70 17.11 15.10 -18.51
CA ASP A 70 17.80 16.30 -19.01
C ASP A 70 16.88 17.24 -19.78
N GLU A 71 16.01 16.72 -20.63
CA GLU A 71 15.02 17.48 -21.38
C GLU A 71 13.87 18.04 -20.54
N LEU A 72 13.47 17.31 -19.49
CA LEU A 72 12.36 17.70 -18.62
C LEU A 72 12.80 18.59 -17.45
N TYR A 73 14.04 18.46 -16.98
CA TYR A 73 14.56 19.22 -15.85
C TYR A 73 14.40 20.75 -15.99
N PRO A 74 14.77 21.37 -17.12
CA PRO A 74 14.60 22.83 -17.30
C PRO A 74 13.13 23.26 -17.31
N GLN A 75 12.21 22.33 -17.58
CA GLN A 75 10.78 22.64 -17.62
C GLN A 75 10.19 22.85 -16.21
N GLY A 76 10.79 22.26 -15.17
CA GLY A 76 10.41 22.46 -13.78
C GLY A 76 10.59 23.90 -13.28
N ILE A 77 11.45 24.69 -13.92
CA ILE A 77 11.66 26.12 -13.62
C ILE A 77 10.45 26.94 -14.08
N ARG A 78 9.65 26.43 -15.00
CA ARG A 78 8.46 27.10 -15.51
C ARG A 78 7.33 27.01 -14.50
N LYS A 79 6.33 27.91 -14.61
CA LYS A 79 5.16 27.91 -13.71
C LYS A 79 4.25 26.68 -13.87
N VAL A 80 4.48 25.85 -14.87
CA VAL A 80 3.66 24.68 -15.19
C VAL A 80 4.24 23.46 -14.45
N PRO A 81 3.47 22.80 -13.61
CA PRO A 81 3.91 21.58 -12.95
C PRO A 81 4.25 20.47 -13.96
N VAL A 82 5.39 19.82 -13.77
CA VAL A 82 5.85 18.68 -14.56
C VAL A 82 5.89 17.44 -13.67
N PHE A 83 5.23 16.40 -14.13
CA PHE A 83 5.22 15.09 -13.47
C PHE A 83 5.81 14.05 -14.41
N LEU A 84 6.79 13.31 -13.94
CA LEU A 84 7.38 12.18 -14.65
C LEU A 84 7.14 10.89 -13.87
N LEU A 85 6.35 10.00 -14.44
CA LEU A 85 6.16 8.64 -13.94
C LEU A 85 7.19 7.72 -14.63
N ILE A 86 8.05 7.11 -13.83
CA ILE A 86 9.05 6.13 -14.28
C ILE A 86 8.54 4.74 -13.91
N LYS A 87 8.36 3.88 -14.92
CA LYS A 87 7.80 2.53 -14.74
C LYS A 87 8.83 1.48 -15.05
N ASP A 88 8.96 0.49 -14.17
CA ASP A 88 9.73 -0.75 -14.37
C ASP A 88 11.15 -0.51 -14.93
N SER A 89 11.83 0.52 -14.44
CA SER A 89 13.12 0.99 -14.95
C SER A 89 14.20 1.09 -13.84
N LEU A 90 14.11 0.22 -12.82
CA LEU A 90 15.04 0.24 -11.69
C LEU A 90 16.52 0.14 -12.14
N ALA A 91 16.81 -0.72 -13.12
CA ALA A 91 18.16 -0.88 -13.65
C ALA A 91 18.73 0.41 -14.24
N GLU A 92 17.89 1.26 -14.83
CA GLU A 92 18.30 2.56 -15.36
C GLU A 92 18.41 3.60 -14.23
N ILE A 93 17.54 3.54 -13.23
CA ILE A 93 17.58 4.47 -12.08
C ILE A 93 18.87 4.31 -11.27
N VAL A 94 19.36 3.08 -11.11
CA VAL A 94 20.60 2.79 -10.35
C VAL A 94 21.89 3.08 -11.14
N ASP A 95 21.78 3.44 -12.41
CA ASP A 95 22.93 3.98 -13.15
C ASP A 95 23.40 5.27 -12.47
N GLU A 96 24.73 5.40 -12.30
CA GLU A 96 25.34 6.47 -11.51
C GLU A 96 24.90 7.87 -12.00
N ASN A 97 24.89 8.08 -13.33
CA ASN A 97 24.51 9.38 -13.90
C ASN A 97 23.04 9.71 -13.66
N ASN A 98 22.15 8.71 -13.81
CA ASN A 98 20.72 8.89 -13.56
C ASN A 98 20.43 9.14 -12.08
N LEU A 99 21.13 8.42 -11.21
CA LEU A 99 20.99 8.54 -9.76
C LEU A 99 21.41 9.94 -9.28
N GLU A 100 22.55 10.45 -9.74
CA GLU A 100 23.01 11.80 -9.44
C GLU A 100 22.03 12.85 -9.94
N TYR A 101 21.51 12.67 -11.14
CA TYR A 101 20.55 13.60 -11.72
C TYR A 101 19.21 13.63 -10.98
N ILE A 102 18.72 12.47 -10.55
CA ILE A 102 17.53 12.38 -9.70
C ILE A 102 17.76 13.11 -8.37
N LYS A 103 18.91 12.93 -7.73
CA LYS A 103 19.28 13.68 -6.51
C LYS A 103 19.26 15.18 -6.74
N GLU A 104 19.88 15.65 -7.82
CA GLU A 104 19.89 17.08 -8.17
C GLU A 104 18.49 17.65 -8.34
N ILE A 105 17.59 16.92 -9.02
CA ILE A 105 16.18 17.33 -9.18
C ILE A 105 15.51 17.48 -7.82
N VAL A 106 15.68 16.48 -6.94
CA VAL A 106 15.07 16.47 -5.61
C VAL A 106 15.60 17.61 -4.75
N GLU A 107 16.91 17.78 -4.69
CA GLU A 107 17.57 18.84 -3.93
C GLU A 107 17.17 20.24 -4.45
N THR A 108 17.13 20.41 -5.77
CA THR A 108 16.67 21.67 -6.40
C THR A 108 15.25 22.00 -5.97
N LYS A 109 14.34 21.03 -5.94
CA LYS A 109 12.97 21.27 -5.50
C LYS A 109 12.87 21.53 -4.01
N MET A 110 13.65 20.86 -3.19
CA MET A 110 13.72 21.09 -1.75
C MET A 110 14.27 22.50 -1.43
N ALA A 111 15.29 22.95 -2.17
CA ALA A 111 15.87 24.27 -2.01
C ALA A 111 15.01 25.40 -2.61
N ASN A 112 14.22 25.09 -3.64
CA ASN A 112 13.38 26.05 -4.35
C ASN A 112 11.93 25.52 -4.51
N PRO A 113 11.02 25.85 -3.60
CA PRO A 113 9.61 25.42 -3.70
C PRO A 113 8.88 25.85 -4.97
N LYS A 114 9.42 26.83 -5.71
CA LYS A 114 8.87 27.26 -7.01
C LYS A 114 9.27 26.37 -8.18
N TYR A 115 10.23 25.47 -7.95
CA TYR A 115 10.61 24.48 -8.93
C TYR A 115 9.54 23.36 -8.96
N ASN A 116 8.83 23.26 -10.06
CA ASN A 116 7.61 22.43 -10.18
C ASN A 116 7.87 21.14 -10.97
N PHE A 117 8.83 20.32 -10.51
CA PHE A 117 9.08 19.00 -11.07
C PHE A 117 8.88 17.93 -10.00
N THR A 118 8.15 16.88 -10.32
CA THR A 118 7.87 15.76 -9.41
C THR A 118 8.15 14.45 -10.12
N LEU A 119 9.00 13.64 -9.50
CA LEU A 119 9.30 12.28 -9.93
C LEU A 119 8.41 11.28 -9.19
N ILE A 120 7.87 10.34 -9.93
CA ILE A 120 7.08 9.23 -9.40
C ILE A 120 7.66 7.95 -9.98
N VAL A 121 8.21 7.10 -9.13
CA VAL A 121 8.74 5.80 -9.53
C VAL A 121 7.75 4.72 -9.12
N VAL A 122 7.40 3.85 -10.05
CA VAL A 122 6.60 2.65 -9.79
C VAL A 122 7.41 1.43 -10.15
N ASP A 123 7.71 0.61 -9.16
CA ASP A 123 8.51 -0.60 -9.30
C ASP A 123 7.87 -1.78 -8.54
N GLN A 124 8.06 -2.99 -9.07
CA GLN A 124 7.59 -4.22 -8.42
C GLN A 124 8.50 -4.65 -7.28
N GLN A 125 9.78 -4.30 -7.36
CA GLN A 125 10.77 -4.61 -6.35
C GLN A 125 10.86 -3.47 -5.34
N ASN A 126 10.81 -3.79 -4.06
CA ASN A 126 10.86 -2.79 -2.99
C ASN A 126 12.30 -2.35 -2.70
N THR A 127 13.02 -1.90 -3.70
CA THR A 127 14.43 -1.57 -3.53
C THR A 127 14.67 -0.12 -3.90
N VAL A 128 14.24 0.79 -3.02
CA VAL A 128 14.70 2.18 -3.13
C VAL A 128 16.22 2.17 -2.96
N PRO A 129 16.99 2.71 -3.92
CA PRO A 129 18.42 2.88 -3.79
C PRO A 129 18.77 3.57 -2.48
N GLU A 130 19.84 3.12 -1.81
CA GLU A 130 20.22 3.63 -0.50
C GLU A 130 20.36 5.16 -0.48
N ASP A 131 20.97 5.67 -1.54
CA ASP A 131 21.20 7.09 -1.77
C ASP A 131 19.92 7.95 -1.92
N LEU A 132 18.79 7.33 -2.25
CA LEU A 132 17.51 8.02 -2.39
C LEU A 132 16.58 7.82 -1.18
N ARG A 133 16.90 6.96 -0.23
CA ARG A 133 15.98 6.57 0.86
C ARG A 133 15.53 7.76 1.72
N GLU A 134 16.46 8.63 2.08
CA GLU A 134 16.16 9.77 2.96
C GLU A 134 15.30 10.85 2.31
N ILE A 135 15.35 10.93 0.96
CA ILE A 135 14.66 11.95 0.17
C ILE A 135 13.41 11.43 -0.52
N THR A 136 13.11 10.13 -0.34
CA THR A 136 12.00 9.45 -1.00
C THR A 136 10.79 9.30 -0.06
N SER A 137 9.60 9.62 -0.56
CA SER A 137 8.35 9.19 0.06
C SER A 137 7.98 7.81 -0.46
N LEU A 138 7.93 6.81 0.43
CA LEU A 138 7.62 5.43 0.05
C LEU A 138 6.14 5.10 0.26
N VAL A 139 5.51 4.53 -0.76
CA VAL A 139 4.16 3.94 -0.69
C VAL A 139 4.25 2.47 -1.08
N ASP A 140 3.96 1.59 -0.12
CA ASP A 140 3.97 0.14 -0.32
C ASP A 140 2.52 -0.40 -0.33
N ASP A 141 2.13 -1.02 -1.43
CA ASP A 141 0.82 -1.66 -1.58
C ASP A 141 0.70 -2.93 -0.72
N ASP A 142 1.81 -3.65 -0.53
CA ASP A 142 1.84 -4.86 0.29
C ASP A 142 1.61 -4.59 1.78
N GLU A 143 1.88 -3.37 2.28
CA GLU A 143 1.65 -3.02 3.68
C GLU A 143 0.17 -3.14 4.05
N GLN A 144 -0.72 -2.70 3.16
CA GLN A 144 -2.17 -2.85 3.38
C GLN A 144 -2.61 -4.31 3.32
N LYS A 145 -2.06 -5.09 2.38
CA LYS A 145 -2.34 -6.54 2.28
C LYS A 145 -1.86 -7.27 3.53
N ARG A 146 -0.64 -7.01 3.99
CA ARG A 146 -0.10 -7.62 5.22
C ARG A 146 -0.92 -7.25 6.45
N THR A 147 -1.35 -6.00 6.56
CA THR A 147 -2.21 -5.55 7.66
C THR A 147 -3.57 -6.24 7.61
N ALA A 148 -4.18 -6.36 6.43
CA ALA A 148 -5.43 -7.07 6.23
C ALA A 148 -5.29 -8.57 6.51
N GLU A 149 -4.21 -9.22 6.06
CA GLU A 149 -3.92 -10.63 6.36
C GLU A 149 -3.70 -10.87 7.85
N MET A 150 -2.99 -9.98 8.54
CA MET A 150 -2.82 -10.09 10.00
C MET A 150 -4.15 -9.91 10.75
N ALA A 151 -4.98 -8.97 10.32
CA ALA A 151 -6.32 -8.77 10.89
C ALA A 151 -7.21 -10.00 10.65
N LEU A 152 -7.17 -10.57 9.44
CA LEU A 152 -7.90 -11.79 9.10
C LEU A 152 -7.43 -13.00 9.94
N LYS A 153 -6.12 -13.21 10.07
CA LYS A 153 -5.55 -14.26 10.90
C LYS A 153 -5.98 -14.13 12.36
N LYS A 154 -5.99 -12.91 12.88
CA LYS A 154 -6.47 -12.62 14.24
C LYS A 154 -7.96 -12.96 14.38
N ALA A 155 -8.79 -12.52 13.44
CA ALA A 155 -10.23 -12.82 13.46
C ALA A 155 -10.51 -14.33 13.40
N ILE A 156 -9.78 -15.10 12.58
CA ILE A 156 -9.89 -16.56 12.53
C ILE A 156 -9.53 -17.20 13.87
N LEU A 157 -8.45 -16.72 14.51
CA LEU A 157 -8.05 -17.23 15.83
C LEU A 157 -9.11 -16.96 16.91
N ASP A 158 -9.75 -15.79 16.86
CA ASP A 158 -10.78 -15.44 17.83
C ASP A 158 -12.07 -16.26 17.59
N ILE A 159 -12.45 -16.56 16.34
CA ILE A 159 -13.54 -17.47 16.00
C ILE A 159 -13.26 -18.89 16.55
N THR A 160 -12.06 -19.41 16.35
CA THR A 160 -11.69 -20.75 16.85
C THR A 160 -11.76 -20.84 18.39
N LYS A 161 -11.45 -19.74 19.09
CA LYS A 161 -11.63 -19.68 20.56
C LYS A 161 -13.09 -19.71 20.96
N ILE A 162 -13.97 -19.02 20.23
CA ILE A 162 -15.41 -19.00 20.47
C ILE A 162 -15.99 -20.40 20.26
N GLU A 163 -15.65 -21.07 19.16
CA GLU A 163 -16.10 -22.44 18.89
C GLU A 163 -15.70 -23.43 20.01
N LYS A 164 -14.47 -23.24 20.56
CA LYS A 164 -14.04 -24.05 21.70
C LYS A 164 -14.86 -23.80 22.97
N ILE A 165 -15.19 -22.54 23.24
CA ILE A 165 -16.03 -22.15 24.38
C ILE A 165 -17.43 -22.74 24.22
N GLU A 166 -18.03 -22.67 23.04
CA GLU A 166 -19.35 -23.27 22.76
C GLU A 166 -19.36 -24.79 22.98
N LEU A 167 -18.29 -25.48 22.55
CA LEU A 167 -18.13 -26.92 22.77
C LEU A 167 -18.03 -27.25 24.26
N ASP A 168 -17.30 -26.45 25.03
CA ASP A 168 -17.15 -26.66 26.48
C ASP A 168 -18.45 -26.33 27.23
N LEU A 169 -19.22 -25.32 26.78
CA LEU A 169 -20.57 -25.06 27.31
C LEU A 169 -21.52 -26.21 27.09
N ALA A 170 -21.55 -26.77 25.89
CA ALA A 170 -22.40 -27.95 25.60
C ALA A 170 -22.06 -29.16 26.47
N LYS A 171 -20.79 -29.37 26.84
CA LYS A 171 -20.39 -30.38 27.80
C LYS A 171 -20.90 -30.12 29.21
N LEU A 172 -20.87 -28.86 29.65
CA LEU A 172 -21.40 -28.44 30.96
C LEU A 172 -22.91 -28.67 31.06
N GLU A 173 -23.66 -28.29 30.03
CA GLU A 173 -25.11 -28.50 29.95
C GLU A 173 -25.46 -30.01 30.05
N LYS A 174 -24.66 -30.88 29.42
CA LYS A 174 -24.83 -32.34 29.54
C LYS A 174 -24.60 -32.82 30.95
N ILE A 175 -23.56 -32.32 31.64
CA ILE A 175 -23.25 -32.66 33.03
C ILE A 175 -24.39 -32.21 33.96
N GLU A 176 -24.96 -31.08 33.73
CA GLU A 176 -26.11 -30.56 34.51
C GLU A 176 -27.33 -31.45 34.37
N LEU A 177 -27.68 -31.92 33.16
CA LEU A 177 -28.77 -32.88 32.91
C LEU A 177 -28.50 -34.23 33.58
N ASP A 178 -27.26 -34.70 33.60
CA ASP A 178 -26.90 -35.92 34.28
C ASP A 178 -27.02 -35.80 35.81
N LEU A 179 -26.66 -34.65 36.40
CA LEU A 179 -26.84 -34.34 37.81
C LEU A 179 -28.30 -34.32 38.23
N ASP A 180 -29.17 -33.66 37.45
CA ASP A 180 -30.61 -33.67 37.69
C ASP A 180 -31.22 -35.07 37.69
N SER A 181 -30.72 -35.91 36.83
CA SER A 181 -31.12 -37.32 36.75
C SER A 181 -30.70 -38.12 38.00
N ILE A 182 -29.49 -37.87 38.49
CA ILE A 182 -28.97 -38.49 39.73
C ILE A 182 -29.76 -38.02 40.95
N GLU A 183 -30.05 -36.75 41.03
CA GLU A 183 -30.88 -36.17 42.15
C GLU A 183 -32.27 -36.83 42.23
N LYS A 184 -32.93 -37.04 41.07
CA LYS A 184 -34.22 -37.75 41.01
C LYS A 184 -34.11 -39.21 41.50
N ILE A 185 -33.04 -39.91 41.12
CA ILE A 185 -32.81 -41.28 41.59
C ILE A 185 -32.58 -41.29 43.10
N VAL A 186 -31.76 -40.39 43.63
CA VAL A 186 -31.47 -40.26 45.05
C VAL A 186 -32.75 -39.98 45.85
N GLN A 187 -33.60 -39.09 45.32
CA GLN A 187 -34.89 -38.79 45.98
C GLN A 187 -35.81 -40.01 46.00
N SER A 188 -35.93 -40.74 44.89
CA SER A 188 -36.73 -41.99 44.82
C SER A 188 -36.24 -43.02 45.83
N LEU A 189 -34.91 -43.25 45.94
CA LEU A 189 -34.33 -44.17 46.93
C LEU A 189 -34.62 -43.75 48.38
N LYS A 190 -34.55 -42.46 48.68
CA LYS A 190 -34.91 -41.97 50.03
C LYS A 190 -36.36 -42.23 50.36
N ASP A 191 -37.27 -42.11 49.42
CA ASP A 191 -38.70 -42.35 49.61
C ASP A 191 -39.00 -43.81 49.78
N ASP A 192 -38.27 -44.73 49.09
CA ASP A 192 -38.39 -46.17 49.25
C ASP A 192 -37.82 -46.65 50.61
N ILE A 193 -36.72 -46.09 51.06
CA ILE A 193 -36.17 -46.38 52.38
C ILE A 193 -37.18 -46.00 53.49
N LYS A 194 -37.83 -44.84 53.36
CA LYS A 194 -38.87 -44.45 54.34
C LYS A 194 -40.04 -45.42 54.41
N LYS A 195 -40.44 -46.05 53.29
CA LYS A 195 -41.53 -47.02 53.25
C LYS A 195 -41.15 -48.38 53.92
N ILE A 196 -39.87 -48.74 53.99
CA ILE A 196 -39.35 -49.96 54.56
C ILE A 196 -39.13 -49.81 56.07
N THR A 197 -38.97 -48.57 56.55
CA THR A 197 -38.60 -48.32 57.97
C THR A 197 -39.83 -47.96 58.84
N VAL A 198 -41.04 -48.12 58.32
CA VAL A 198 -42.34 -48.06 59.02
C VAL A 198 -42.88 -49.49 59.20
#